data_f73c92a5fb0decc07163f7412bf60eac
#
_entry.id   f73c92a5fb0decc07163f7412bf60eac
#
_cell.length_a   1.000
_cell.length_b   1.000
_cell.length_c   1.000
_cell.angle_alpha   90.00
_cell.angle_beta   90.00
_cell.angle_gamma   90.00
#
_symmetry.space_group_name_H-M   'P 1'
#
loop_
_entity.id
_entity.type
_entity.pdbx_description
1 polymer ?
#
loop_
_entity_poly.entity_id
_entity_poly.type
_entity_poly.pdbx_seq_one_letter_code
_entity_poly.pdbx_strand_id
1 'polypeptide(L)'
;MVMDDEEMLRSLTSSQLIMLGHEPILVADGEQAINRYQELQDRGMPVDLVIMDLTIPGGMGGEEAAGTLLQLDAGARIIVASGYSNDPVIANYREHGFCAAITKPFDLAELSRAIESALR
;
A
#
# COMPACT_ATOMS: atom_id res chain seq x y z
N MET A 1 -4.01 4.98 2.29
CA MET A 1 -4.06 5.00 0.78
C MET A 1 -3.98 3.57 0.27
N VAL A 2 -4.78 3.25 -0.73
CA VAL A 2 -4.80 1.93 -1.36
C VAL A 2 -4.47 2.10 -2.84
N MET A 3 -3.40 1.43 -3.29
CA MET A 3 -2.99 1.41 -4.70
C MET A 3 -3.20 0.01 -5.27
N ASP A 4 -4.12 -0.12 -6.20
CA ASP A 4 -4.43 -1.36 -6.90
C ASP A 4 -5.11 -1.01 -8.24
N ASP A 5 -4.70 -1.64 -9.33
CA ASP A 5 -5.28 -1.37 -10.65
C ASP A 5 -6.64 -2.05 -10.85
N GLU A 6 -6.96 -3.07 -10.05
CA GLU A 6 -8.24 -3.76 -10.12
C GLU A 6 -9.28 -3.03 -9.26
N GLU A 7 -10.27 -2.43 -9.92
CA GLU A 7 -11.31 -1.66 -9.24
C GLU A 7 -12.05 -2.48 -8.17
N MET A 8 -12.36 -3.74 -8.47
CA MET A 8 -13.07 -4.63 -7.55
C MET A 8 -12.26 -4.88 -6.28
N LEU A 9 -10.97 -5.18 -6.40
CA LEU A 9 -10.09 -5.40 -5.25
C LEU A 9 -9.86 -4.11 -4.47
N ARG A 10 -9.72 -3.00 -5.17
CA ARG A 10 -9.59 -1.67 -4.55
C ARG A 10 -10.81 -1.34 -3.70
N SER A 11 -12.01 -1.60 -4.23
CA SER A 11 -13.28 -1.38 -3.52
C SER A 11 -13.43 -2.30 -2.32
N LEU A 12 -13.02 -3.57 -2.45
CA LEU A 12 -13.07 -4.53 -1.35
C LEU A 12 -12.14 -4.10 -0.21
N THR A 13 -10.92 -3.72 -0.53
CA THR A 13 -9.95 -3.25 0.47
C THR A 13 -10.43 -1.97 1.14
N SER A 14 -11.04 -1.06 0.37
CA SER A 14 -11.65 0.15 0.89
C SER A 14 -12.72 -0.18 1.94
N SER A 15 -13.61 -1.11 1.64
CA SER A 15 -14.67 -1.55 2.57
C SER A 15 -14.08 -2.14 3.84
N GLN A 16 -13.05 -2.96 3.73
CA GLN A 16 -12.36 -3.55 4.88
C GLN A 16 -11.73 -2.47 5.77
N LEU A 17 -11.09 -1.46 5.16
CA LEU A 17 -10.48 -0.35 5.90
C LEU A 17 -11.52 0.48 6.64
N ILE A 18 -12.67 0.75 6.02
CA ILE A 18 -13.76 1.47 6.67
C ILE A 18 -14.26 0.68 7.88
N MET A 19 -14.42 -0.64 7.76
CA MET A 19 -14.82 -1.50 8.88
C MET A 19 -13.83 -1.45 10.04
N LEU A 20 -12.53 -1.23 9.74
CA LEU A 20 -11.48 -1.10 10.75
C LEU A 20 -11.33 0.33 11.29
N GLY A 21 -12.17 1.26 10.86
CA GLY A 21 -12.17 2.64 11.36
C GLY A 21 -11.22 3.57 10.62
N HIS A 22 -10.74 3.18 9.44
CA HIS A 22 -9.84 4.00 8.63
C HIS A 22 -10.58 4.73 7.52
N GLU A 23 -9.96 5.78 7.00
CA GLU A 23 -10.48 6.58 5.88
C GLU A 23 -9.62 6.28 4.64
N PRO A 24 -10.10 5.46 3.68
CA PRO A 24 -9.30 5.08 2.54
C PRO A 24 -9.24 6.16 1.46
N ILE A 25 -8.05 6.26 0.84
CA ILE A 25 -7.80 7.07 -0.34
C ILE A 25 -7.38 6.09 -1.43
N LEU A 26 -8.09 6.10 -2.57
CA LEU A 26 -7.92 5.09 -3.60
C LEU A 26 -7.18 5.63 -4.81
N VAL A 27 -6.17 4.90 -5.26
CA VAL A 27 -5.40 5.21 -6.47
C VAL A 27 -5.18 3.93 -7.27
N ALA A 28 -4.93 4.07 -8.57
CA ALA A 28 -4.89 2.93 -9.49
C ALA A 28 -3.49 2.43 -9.81
N ASP A 29 -2.47 3.26 -9.67
CA ASP A 29 -1.08 2.91 -9.98
C ASP A 29 -0.09 3.71 -9.14
N GLY A 30 1.20 3.41 -9.30
CA GLY A 30 2.25 4.04 -8.52
C GLY A 30 2.40 5.54 -8.78
N GLU A 31 2.20 5.97 -10.01
CA GLU A 31 2.27 7.40 -10.36
C GLU A 31 1.20 8.19 -9.63
N GLN A 32 -0.04 7.71 -9.65
CA GLN A 32 -1.13 8.32 -8.90
C GLN A 32 -0.86 8.31 -7.39
N ALA A 33 -0.30 7.22 -6.89
CA ALA A 33 0.04 7.10 -5.47
C ALA A 33 1.05 8.17 -5.04
N ILE A 34 2.12 8.35 -5.81
CA ILE A 34 3.16 9.34 -5.53
C ILE A 34 2.58 10.75 -5.56
N ASN A 35 1.85 11.09 -6.60
CA ASN A 35 1.28 12.42 -6.78
C ASN A 35 0.29 12.74 -5.65
N ARG A 36 -0.58 11.80 -5.31
CA ARG A 36 -1.58 12.00 -4.26
C ARG A 36 -0.95 12.07 -2.87
N TYR A 37 0.05 11.24 -2.61
CA TYR A 37 0.79 11.25 -1.35
C TYR A 37 1.43 12.62 -1.11
N GLN A 38 2.13 13.14 -2.11
CA GLN A 38 2.80 14.42 -2.02
C GLN A 38 1.81 15.58 -1.87
N GLU A 39 0.72 15.57 -2.65
CA GLU A 39 -0.33 16.57 -2.56
C GLU A 39 -0.92 16.64 -1.14
N LEU A 40 -1.22 15.51 -0.54
CA LEU A 40 -1.78 15.47 0.81
C LEU A 40 -0.76 15.91 1.87
N GLN A 41 0.50 15.53 1.71
CA GLN A 41 1.57 15.96 2.60
C GLN A 41 1.73 17.48 2.56
N ASP A 42 1.70 18.07 1.37
CA ASP A 42 1.83 19.53 1.18
C ASP A 42 0.65 20.30 1.77
N ARG A 43 -0.53 19.66 1.86
CA ARG A 43 -1.72 20.25 2.47
C ARG A 43 -1.78 20.09 3.99
N GLY A 44 -0.77 19.48 4.60
CA GLY A 44 -0.78 19.18 6.03
C GLY A 44 -1.71 18.05 6.43
N MET A 45 -2.07 17.18 5.48
CA MET A 45 -2.90 16.00 5.71
C MET A 45 -2.13 14.73 5.30
N PRO A 46 -1.02 14.42 6.00
CA PRO A 46 -0.15 13.33 5.59
C PRO A 46 -0.87 11.97 5.62
N VAL A 47 -0.48 11.11 4.69
CA VAL A 47 -0.99 9.73 4.63
C VAL A 47 -0.29 8.91 5.71
N ASP A 48 -1.07 8.24 6.56
CA ASP A 48 -0.52 7.45 7.67
C ASP A 48 0.01 6.09 7.21
N LEU A 49 -0.58 5.52 6.15
CA LEU A 49 -0.26 4.18 5.70
C LEU A 49 -0.63 4.03 4.22
N VAL A 50 0.21 3.32 3.49
CA VAL A 50 -0.04 2.97 2.08
C VAL A 50 -0.06 1.45 1.93
N ILE A 51 -1.09 0.93 1.26
CA ILE A 51 -1.16 -0.48 0.86
C ILE A 51 -0.94 -0.48 -0.65
N MET A 52 0.13 -1.12 -1.11
CA MET A 52 0.54 -1.11 -2.50
C MET A 52 0.51 -2.49 -3.12
N ASP A 53 -0.16 -2.61 -4.27
CA ASP A 53 -0.05 -3.79 -5.11
C ASP A 53 1.37 -3.83 -5.71
N LEU A 54 2.03 -4.96 -5.57
CA LEU A 54 3.41 -5.14 -6.04
C LEU A 54 3.51 -5.00 -7.56
N THR A 55 2.55 -5.55 -8.29
CA THR A 55 2.58 -5.60 -9.75
C THR A 55 1.37 -4.90 -10.36
N ILE A 56 1.63 -3.88 -11.16
CA ILE A 56 0.61 -3.16 -11.94
C ILE A 56 0.95 -3.34 -13.42
N PRO A 57 0.21 -4.17 -14.18
CA PRO A 57 0.46 -4.37 -15.60
C PRO A 57 0.36 -3.06 -16.38
N GLY A 58 1.40 -2.73 -17.12
CA GLY A 58 1.43 -1.53 -17.95
C GLY A 58 1.60 -0.22 -17.21
N GLY A 59 1.87 -0.26 -15.90
CA GLY A 59 2.04 0.93 -15.08
C GLY A 59 3.11 0.74 -14.01
N MET A 60 3.30 1.77 -13.20
CA MET A 60 4.26 1.74 -12.09
C MET A 60 3.72 0.87 -10.95
N GLY A 61 4.44 -0.19 -10.60
CA GLY A 61 4.10 -1.09 -9.51
C GLY A 61 4.62 -0.63 -8.16
N GLY A 62 4.32 -1.45 -7.14
CA GLY A 62 4.61 -1.10 -5.75
C GLY A 62 6.08 -0.96 -5.42
N GLU A 63 6.96 -1.78 -6.01
CA GLU A 63 8.39 -1.72 -5.71
C GLU A 63 8.99 -0.38 -6.12
N GLU A 64 8.74 0.06 -7.36
CA GLU A 64 9.23 1.34 -7.87
C GLU A 64 8.59 2.51 -7.13
N ALA A 65 7.28 2.46 -6.94
CA ALA A 65 6.54 3.52 -6.24
C ALA A 65 7.00 3.67 -4.80
N ALA A 66 7.22 2.56 -4.09
CA ALA A 66 7.72 2.59 -2.72
C ALA A 66 9.11 3.23 -2.64
N GLY A 67 10.00 2.91 -3.57
CA GLY A 67 11.32 3.52 -3.63
C GLY A 67 11.23 5.04 -3.76
N THR A 68 10.36 5.52 -4.62
CA THR A 68 10.14 6.96 -4.81
C THR A 68 9.52 7.61 -3.57
N LEU A 69 8.51 6.98 -2.97
CA LEU A 69 7.87 7.51 -1.76
C LEU A 69 8.85 7.61 -0.59
N LEU A 70 9.72 6.62 -0.43
CA LEU A 70 10.71 6.63 0.64
C LEU A 70 11.80 7.69 0.44
N GLN A 71 12.08 8.07 -0.81
CA GLN A 71 12.95 9.20 -1.11
C GLN A 71 12.29 10.54 -0.74
N LEU A 72 10.97 10.65 -0.97
CA LEU A 72 10.20 11.84 -0.64
C LEU A 72 9.93 11.94 0.86
N ASP A 73 9.72 10.82 1.51
CA ASP A 73 9.38 10.73 2.93
C ASP A 73 9.96 9.43 3.51
N ALA A 74 11.10 9.55 4.17
CA ALA A 74 11.78 8.38 4.77
C ALA A 74 10.95 7.70 5.85
N GLY A 75 9.96 8.38 6.41
CA GLY A 75 9.04 7.83 7.41
C GLY A 75 7.78 7.22 6.83
N ALA A 76 7.66 7.13 5.50
CA ALA A 76 6.49 6.53 4.86
C ALA A 76 6.31 5.07 5.28
N ARG A 77 5.09 4.70 5.64
CA ARG A 77 4.76 3.34 6.07
C ARG A 77 3.97 2.65 4.97
N ILE A 78 4.54 1.59 4.42
CA ILE A 78 4.02 0.95 3.22
C ILE A 78 3.89 -0.56 3.45
N ILE A 79 2.70 -1.08 3.16
CA ILE A 79 2.42 -2.52 3.11
C ILE A 79 2.42 -2.93 1.65
N VAL A 80 3.16 -3.98 1.31
CA VAL A 80 3.13 -4.57 -0.04
C VAL A 80 2.12 -5.70 -0.08
N ALA A 81 1.31 -5.75 -1.14
CA ALA A 81 0.34 -6.81 -1.39
C ALA A 81 0.65 -7.50 -2.71
N SER A 82 0.57 -8.83 -2.74
CA SER A 82 0.80 -9.61 -3.96
C SER A 82 -0.12 -10.82 -4.02
N GLY A 83 -0.47 -11.24 -5.23
CA GLY A 83 -1.18 -12.50 -5.47
C GLY A 83 -0.28 -13.72 -5.35
N TYR A 84 1.03 -13.55 -5.20
CA TYR A 84 2.01 -14.62 -5.17
C TYR A 84 2.80 -14.62 -3.87
N SER A 85 2.52 -15.59 -3.00
CA SER A 85 3.16 -15.70 -1.68
C SER A 85 4.66 -16.04 -1.77
N ASN A 86 5.10 -16.61 -2.88
CA ASN A 86 6.50 -16.98 -3.11
C ASN A 86 7.30 -15.89 -3.82
N ASP A 87 6.73 -14.71 -4.02
CA ASP A 87 7.45 -13.59 -4.61
C ASP A 87 8.62 -13.18 -3.70
N PRO A 88 9.84 -13.00 -4.23
CA PRO A 88 11.00 -12.60 -3.40
C PRO A 88 10.81 -11.30 -2.65
N VAL A 89 10.05 -10.35 -3.20
CA VAL A 89 9.76 -9.08 -2.52
C VAL A 89 8.88 -9.32 -1.28
N ILE A 90 7.91 -10.23 -1.37
CA ILE A 90 7.08 -10.60 -0.22
C ILE A 90 7.93 -11.28 0.86
N ALA A 91 8.81 -12.21 0.48
CA ALA A 91 9.67 -12.92 1.42
C ALA A 91 10.67 -11.97 2.13
N ASN A 92 11.14 -10.95 1.43
CA ASN A 92 12.17 -10.02 1.91
C ASN A 92 11.65 -8.58 1.98
N TYR A 93 10.40 -8.41 2.39
CA TYR A 93 9.72 -7.11 2.29
C TYR A 93 10.46 -5.98 3.03
N ARG A 94 11.09 -6.27 4.17
CA ARG A 94 11.81 -5.24 4.93
C ARG A 94 13.03 -4.71 4.19
N GLU A 95 13.70 -5.57 3.43
CA GLU A 95 14.87 -5.17 2.62
C GLU A 95 14.48 -4.23 1.47
N HIS A 96 13.22 -4.31 1.03
CA HIS A 96 12.66 -3.46 -0.01
C HIS A 96 11.99 -2.19 0.54
N GLY A 97 12.10 -1.95 1.86
CA GLY A 97 11.55 -0.76 2.50
C GLY A 97 10.10 -0.85 2.93
N PHE A 98 9.47 -2.02 2.83
CA PHE A 98 8.09 -2.23 3.28
C PHE A 98 8.05 -2.55 4.77
N CYS A 99 6.99 -2.09 5.43
CA CYS A 99 6.77 -2.33 6.86
C CYS A 99 6.04 -3.65 7.14
N ALA A 100 5.29 -4.14 6.16
CA ALA A 100 4.56 -5.41 6.25
C ALA A 100 4.27 -5.92 4.84
N ALA A 101 3.90 -7.19 4.75
CA ALA A 101 3.53 -7.85 3.50
C ALA A 101 2.27 -8.69 3.70
N ILE A 102 1.37 -8.66 2.73
CA ILE A 102 0.16 -9.48 2.72
C ILE A 102 -0.01 -10.16 1.37
N THR A 103 -0.63 -11.33 1.37
CA THR A 103 -0.90 -12.10 0.15
C THR A 103 -2.39 -12.00 -0.19
N LYS A 104 -2.70 -11.73 -1.44
CA LYS A 104 -4.08 -11.70 -1.92
C LYS A 104 -4.57 -13.13 -2.21
N PRO A 105 -5.83 -13.45 -1.98
CA PRO A 105 -6.81 -12.64 -1.25
C PRO A 105 -6.52 -12.67 0.26
N PHE A 106 -6.77 -11.57 0.93
CA PHE A 106 -6.62 -11.48 2.39
C PHE A 106 -7.97 -11.17 3.05
N ASP A 107 -8.16 -11.67 4.27
CA ASP A 107 -9.35 -11.39 5.04
C ASP A 107 -9.15 -10.17 5.95
N LEU A 108 -10.21 -9.78 6.65
CA LEU A 108 -10.21 -8.62 7.53
C LEU A 108 -9.18 -8.77 8.66
N ALA A 109 -9.03 -9.97 9.22
CA ALA A 109 -8.10 -10.24 10.31
C ALA A 109 -6.65 -10.12 9.84
N GLU A 110 -6.34 -10.64 8.65
CA GLU A 110 -5.00 -10.53 8.06
C GLU A 110 -4.64 -9.07 7.77
N LEU A 111 -5.57 -8.32 7.20
CA LEU A 111 -5.37 -6.88 6.93
C LEU A 111 -5.16 -6.12 8.23
N SER A 112 -5.96 -6.38 9.25
CA SER A 112 -5.85 -5.74 10.56
C SER A 112 -4.47 -5.98 11.19
N ARG A 113 -3.98 -7.21 11.14
CA ARG A 113 -2.65 -7.56 11.66
C ARG A 113 -1.52 -6.86 10.91
N ALA A 114 -1.64 -6.77 9.58
CA ALA A 114 -0.64 -6.08 8.76
C ALA A 114 -0.59 -4.57 9.08
N ILE A 115 -1.74 -3.95 9.24
CA ILE A 115 -1.85 -2.53 9.59
C ILE A 115 -1.24 -2.29 10.98
N GLU A 116 -1.59 -3.12 11.95
CA GLU A 116 -1.05 -3.02 13.31
C GLU A 116 0.47 -3.14 13.32
N SER A 117 1.01 -4.09 12.55
CA SER A 117 2.46 -4.28 12.40
C SER A 117 3.12 -3.07 11.75
N ALA A 118 2.50 -2.49 10.73
CA ALA A 118 3.06 -1.35 10.00
C ALA A 118 3.04 -0.05 10.80
N LEU A 119 2.09 0.11 11.71
CA LEU A 119 1.92 1.34 12.50
C LEU A 119 2.65 1.33 13.85
N ARG A 120 3.32 0.24 14.16
CA ARG A 120 4.12 0.14 15.41
C ARG A 120 5.34 1.05 15.43
#